data_bce64584a592bd30bb86c37b4507b8ee
#
_entry.id   bce64584a592bd30bb86c37b4507b8ee
#
_cell.length_a   1.000
_cell.length_b   1.000
_cell.length_c   1.000
_cell.angle_alpha   90.00
_cell.angle_beta   90.00
_cell.angle_gamma   90.00
#
_symmetry.space_group_name_H-M   'P 1'
#
loop_
_entity.id
_entity.type
_entity.pdbx_description
1 polymer ?
#
loop_
_entity_poly.entity_id
_entity_poly.type
_entity_poly.pdbx_seq_one_letter_code
_entity_poly.pdbx_strand_id
1 'polypeptide(L)'
;MPFFIKTEIIKKEYLINHDLKQKIINKHIDWIKKLKKEGINIKSGFLVDELKRPGDGGLLILETNNYKNALKIIKNDPMIQNDLVEWKLNEWIDSNK
;
A
#
# COMPACT_ATOMS: atom_id res chain seq x y z
N MET A 1 7.45 -16.93 -6.86
CA MET A 1 7.25 -16.45 -5.48
C MET A 1 5.78 -16.05 -5.29
N PRO A 2 5.24 -16.21 -4.09
CA PRO A 2 3.86 -15.81 -3.83
C PRO A 2 3.65 -14.30 -3.90
N PHE A 3 2.40 -13.92 -4.10
CA PHE A 3 1.96 -12.52 -4.08
C PHE A 3 1.24 -12.21 -2.77
N PHE A 4 1.47 -11.01 -2.26
CA PHE A 4 0.83 -10.51 -1.06
C PHE A 4 0.11 -9.21 -1.38
N ILE A 5 -1.04 -9.00 -0.76
CA ILE A 5 -1.87 -7.83 -1.01
C ILE A 5 -2.07 -7.09 0.30
N LYS A 6 -1.70 -5.82 0.30
CA LYS A 6 -2.05 -4.89 1.37
C LYS A 6 -3.25 -4.08 0.93
N THR A 7 -4.33 -4.11 1.69
CA THR A 7 -5.47 -3.24 1.50
C THR A 7 -5.51 -2.21 2.63
N GLU A 8 -5.99 -1.01 2.33
CA GLU A 8 -5.94 0.08 3.29
C GLU A 8 -7.04 1.10 3.08
N ILE A 9 -7.40 1.78 4.16
CA ILE A 9 -8.25 2.97 4.13
C ILE A 9 -7.59 4.06 4.97
N ILE A 10 -7.71 5.31 4.52
CA ILE A 10 -7.17 6.46 5.24
C ILE A 10 -8.05 6.72 6.47
N LYS A 11 -7.41 6.89 7.62
CA LYS A 11 -8.12 7.17 8.87
C LYS A 11 -8.86 8.50 8.78
N LYS A 12 -10.05 8.54 9.37
CA LYS A 12 -10.95 9.72 9.32
C LYS A 12 -10.29 11.01 9.79
N GLU A 13 -9.44 10.93 10.79
CA GLU A 13 -8.73 12.09 11.36
C GLU A 13 -7.81 12.79 10.36
N TYR A 14 -7.41 12.11 9.27
CA TYR A 14 -6.54 12.67 8.24
C TYR A 14 -7.32 13.18 7.02
N LEU A 15 -8.63 12.98 6.97
CA LEU A 15 -9.44 13.40 5.83
C LEU A 15 -9.52 14.91 5.70
N ILE A 16 -9.31 15.65 6.78
CA ILE A 16 -9.37 17.12 6.80
C ILE A 16 -7.99 17.79 6.76
N ASN A 17 -6.92 17.05 6.98
CA ASN A 17 -5.56 17.59 6.89
C ASN A 17 -4.89 17.17 5.59
N HIS A 18 -5.25 17.87 4.52
CA HIS A 18 -4.78 17.52 3.17
C HIS A 18 -3.28 17.67 3.00
N ASP A 19 -2.65 18.67 3.61
CA ASP A 19 -1.23 18.92 3.44
C ASP A 19 -0.39 17.81 4.07
N LEU A 20 -0.72 17.44 5.30
CA LEU A 20 -0.01 16.34 5.99
C LEU A 20 -0.22 15.01 5.25
N LYS A 21 -1.46 14.73 4.86
CA LYS A 21 -1.79 13.53 4.11
C LYS A 21 -0.96 13.45 2.82
N GLN A 22 -0.90 14.54 2.07
CA GLN A 22 -0.18 14.58 0.79
C GLN A 22 1.32 14.37 0.98
N LYS A 23 1.92 14.94 2.03
CA LYS A 23 3.33 14.74 2.36
C LYS A 23 3.64 13.27 2.61
N ILE A 24 2.79 12.59 3.36
CA ILE A 24 2.97 11.16 3.68
C ILE A 24 2.80 10.32 2.41
N ILE A 25 1.80 10.62 1.58
CA ILE A 25 1.57 9.93 0.31
C ILE A 25 2.76 10.11 -0.63
N ASN A 26 3.35 11.29 -0.68
CA ASN A 26 4.53 11.54 -1.51
C ASN A 26 5.73 10.70 -1.04
N LYS A 27 5.92 10.55 0.26
CA LYS A 27 6.95 9.66 0.81
C LYS A 27 6.68 8.20 0.45
N HIS A 28 5.43 7.78 0.47
CA HIS A 28 5.01 6.44 0.06
C HIS A 28 5.38 6.20 -1.41
N ILE A 29 5.07 7.16 -2.29
CA ILE A 29 5.39 7.06 -3.72
C ILE A 29 6.90 6.90 -3.92
N ASP A 30 7.70 7.68 -3.21
CA ASP A 30 9.16 7.60 -3.29
C ASP A 30 9.68 6.25 -2.78
N TRP A 31 9.09 5.72 -1.73
CA TRP A 31 9.42 4.41 -1.18
C TRP A 31 9.13 3.29 -2.19
N ILE A 32 7.97 3.35 -2.88
CA ILE A 32 7.63 2.39 -3.94
C ILE A 32 8.65 2.46 -5.08
N LYS A 33 9.03 3.66 -5.51
CA LYS A 33 10.04 3.83 -6.57
C LYS A 33 11.38 3.23 -6.18
N LYS A 34 11.78 3.41 -4.93
CA LYS A 34 13.02 2.84 -4.40
C LYS A 34 13.00 1.31 -4.45
N LEU A 35 11.91 0.70 -3.99
CA LEU A 35 11.77 -0.75 -4.00
C LEU A 35 11.81 -1.32 -5.42
N LYS A 36 11.18 -0.64 -6.37
CA LYS A 36 11.23 -1.03 -7.79
C LYS A 36 12.65 -0.99 -8.33
N LYS A 37 13.43 0.02 -7.97
CA LYS A 37 14.84 0.12 -8.37
C LYS A 37 15.68 -1.01 -7.79
N GLU A 38 15.32 -1.49 -6.62
CA GLU A 38 15.99 -2.63 -5.97
C GLU A 38 15.57 -3.97 -6.55
N GLY A 39 14.71 -3.98 -7.57
CA GLY A 39 14.26 -5.19 -8.25
C GLY A 39 13.07 -5.87 -7.63
N ILE A 40 12.41 -5.23 -6.67
CA ILE A 40 11.22 -5.80 -6.03
C ILE A 40 10.00 -5.58 -6.93
N ASN A 41 9.24 -6.64 -7.17
CA ASN A 41 8.01 -6.57 -7.94
C ASN A 41 6.89 -6.07 -7.02
N ILE A 42 6.57 -4.80 -7.15
CA ILE A 42 5.58 -4.12 -6.30
C ILE A 42 4.77 -3.14 -7.13
N LYS A 43 3.47 -3.08 -6.86
CA LYS A 43 2.55 -2.10 -7.43
C LYS A 43 1.69 -1.53 -6.33
N SER A 44 1.44 -0.23 -6.37
CA SER A 44 0.62 0.45 -5.39
C SER A 44 -0.25 1.49 -6.08
N GLY A 45 -1.48 1.63 -5.60
CA GLY A 45 -2.40 2.61 -6.13
C GLY A 45 -3.60 2.81 -5.21
N PHE A 46 -4.46 3.74 -5.59
CA PHE A 46 -5.69 4.01 -4.86
C PHE A 46 -6.90 3.58 -5.69
N LEU A 47 -7.97 3.23 -4.99
CA LEU A 47 -9.21 2.76 -5.60
C LEU A 47 -10.15 3.93 -5.82
N VAL A 48 -10.84 3.91 -6.94
CA VAL A 48 -11.80 4.96 -7.31
C VAL A 48 -13.16 4.33 -7.62
N ASP A 49 -14.21 5.13 -7.53
CA ASP A 49 -15.56 4.71 -7.92
C ASP A 49 -15.75 4.81 -9.44
N GLU A 50 -16.95 4.54 -9.92
CA GLU A 50 -17.27 4.58 -11.35
C GLU A 50 -17.09 5.94 -12.01
N LEU A 51 -17.11 7.02 -11.21
CA LEU A 51 -16.86 8.39 -11.67
C LEU A 51 -15.41 8.81 -11.49
N LYS A 52 -14.53 7.84 -11.17
CA LYS A 52 -13.10 8.04 -10.91
C LYS A 52 -12.80 8.95 -9.73
N ARG A 53 -13.70 8.99 -8.75
CA ARG A 53 -13.47 9.75 -7.51
C ARG A 53 -12.72 8.88 -6.52
N PRO A 54 -11.65 9.40 -5.89
CA PRO A 54 -10.91 8.66 -4.85
C PRO A 54 -11.72 8.58 -3.55
N GLY A 55 -11.28 7.72 -2.64
CA GLY A 55 -11.89 7.57 -1.33
C GLY A 55 -12.22 6.13 -0.95
N ASP A 56 -12.06 5.19 -1.88
CA ASP A 56 -12.35 3.77 -1.64
C ASP A 56 -11.14 3.00 -1.13
N GLY A 57 -10.11 3.72 -0.67
CA GLY A 57 -8.92 3.12 -0.12
C GLY A 57 -7.82 2.90 -1.12
N GLY A 58 -6.86 2.07 -0.75
CA GLY A 58 -5.71 1.75 -1.56
C GLY A 58 -5.41 0.26 -1.61
N LEU A 59 -4.60 -0.09 -2.58
CA LEU A 59 -4.18 -1.47 -2.82
C LEU A 59 -2.71 -1.49 -3.18
N LEU A 60 -1.96 -2.41 -2.55
CA LEU A 60 -0.56 -2.67 -2.88
C LEU A 60 -0.40 -4.16 -3.12
N ILE A 61 0.29 -4.51 -4.20
CA ILE A 61 0.61 -5.90 -4.53
C ILE A 61 2.13 -6.06 -4.49
N LEU A 62 2.60 -7.08 -3.77
CA LEU A 62 4.01 -7.33 -3.54
C LEU A 62 4.32 -8.81 -3.78
N GLU A 63 5.34 -9.10 -4.57
CA GLU A 63 5.84 -10.45 -4.76
C GLU A 63 7.10 -10.66 -3.92
N THR A 64 7.08 -11.66 -3.03
CA THR A 64 8.22 -12.00 -2.19
C THR A 64 8.09 -13.42 -1.65
N ASN A 65 9.08 -13.88 -0.90
CA ASN A 65 9.23 -15.30 -0.51
C ASN A 65 8.12 -15.84 0.39
N ASN A 66 7.69 -15.04 1.38
CA ASN A 66 6.74 -15.49 2.39
C ASN A 66 6.07 -14.30 3.07
N TYR A 67 5.05 -14.59 3.87
CA TYR A 67 4.29 -13.56 4.59
C TYR A 67 5.17 -12.73 5.53
N LYS A 68 6.06 -13.38 6.26
CA LYS A 68 6.95 -12.70 7.21
C LYS A 68 7.81 -11.65 6.51
N ASN A 69 8.35 -11.99 5.36
CA ASN A 69 9.15 -11.08 4.55
C ASN A 69 8.30 -9.93 3.98
N ALA A 70 7.10 -10.25 3.51
CA ALA A 70 6.16 -9.24 3.03
C ALA A 70 5.80 -8.24 4.14
N LEU A 71 5.51 -8.73 5.34
CA LEU A 71 5.20 -7.89 6.49
C LEU A 71 6.37 -6.98 6.85
N LYS A 72 7.58 -7.51 6.80
CA LYS A 72 8.80 -6.73 7.07
C LYS A 72 8.95 -5.57 6.09
N ILE A 73 8.72 -5.82 4.81
CA ILE A 73 8.78 -4.78 3.77
C ILE A 73 7.67 -3.74 3.98
N ILE A 74 6.44 -4.19 4.18
CA ILE A 74 5.25 -3.32 4.32
C ILE A 74 5.37 -2.41 5.53
N LYS A 75 5.97 -2.86 6.63
CA LYS A 75 6.14 -2.04 7.83
C LYS A 75 7.02 -0.81 7.61
N ASN A 76 7.76 -0.76 6.52
CA ASN A 76 8.55 0.42 6.15
C ASN A 76 7.77 1.43 5.29
N ASP A 77 6.53 1.12 4.95
CA ASP A 77 5.66 2.04 4.21
C ASP A 77 5.41 3.29 5.06
N PRO A 78 5.74 4.48 4.53
CA PRO A 78 5.51 5.74 5.27
C PRO A 78 4.05 5.94 5.70
N MET A 79 3.09 5.42 4.94
CA MET A 79 1.67 5.51 5.31
C MET A 79 1.37 4.70 6.57
N ILE A 80 2.05 3.57 6.75
CA ILE A 80 1.92 2.74 7.95
C ILE A 80 2.73 3.36 9.11
N GLN A 81 3.96 3.79 8.85
CA GLN A 81 4.83 4.36 9.88
C GLN A 81 4.26 5.64 10.49
N ASN A 82 3.52 6.42 9.71
CA ASN A 82 2.88 7.64 10.16
C ASN A 82 1.43 7.42 10.62
N ASP A 83 1.01 6.17 10.70
CA ASP A 83 -0.31 5.79 11.19
C ASP A 83 -1.47 6.46 10.41
N LEU A 84 -1.24 6.69 9.12
CA LEU A 84 -2.21 7.34 8.24
C LEU A 84 -3.38 6.44 7.87
N VAL A 85 -3.14 5.12 7.81
CA VAL A 85 -4.08 4.15 7.26
C VAL A 85 -4.39 3.03 8.25
N GLU A 86 -5.59 2.50 8.15
CA GLU A 86 -5.93 1.18 8.66
C GLU A 86 -5.67 0.19 7.52
N TRP A 87 -4.94 -0.87 7.82
CA TRP A 87 -4.47 -1.77 6.77
C TRP A 87 -4.48 -3.21 7.22
N LYS A 88 -4.47 -4.11 6.24
CA LYS A 88 -4.22 -5.53 6.49
C LYS A 88 -3.43 -6.11 5.32
N LEU A 89 -2.70 -7.19 5.61
CA LEU A 89 -1.87 -7.89 4.64
C LEU A 89 -2.36 -9.34 4.53
N ASN A 90 -2.56 -9.77 3.28
CA ASN A 90 -2.96 -11.14 2.99
C ASN A 90 -2.07 -11.70 1.88
N GLU A 91 -1.82 -13.01 1.92
CA GLU A 91 -1.30 -13.68 0.75
C GLU A 91 -2.44 -13.89 -0.24
N TRP A 92 -2.15 -13.69 -1.52
CA TRP A 92 -3.12 -13.99 -2.57
C TRP A 92 -2.81 -15.35 -3.18
N ILE A 93 -3.76 -16.25 -3.07
CA ILE A 93 -3.68 -17.59 -3.69
C ILE A 93 -4.56 -17.56 -4.93
N ASP A 94 -3.94 -17.81 -6.09
CA ASP A 94 -4.66 -17.86 -7.36
C ASP A 94 -5.49 -19.16 -7.42
N SER A 95 -6.80 -19.02 -7.39
CA SER A 95 -7.71 -20.17 -7.34
C SER A 95 -7.89 -20.86 -8.69
N ASN A 96 -7.42 -20.25 -9.78
CA ASN A 96 -7.53 -20.78 -11.14
C ASN A 96 -6.25 -21.44 -11.64
N LYS A 97 -5.31 -21.61 -10.75
CA LYS A 97 -3.98 -22.12 -11.09
C LYS A 97 -3.91 -23.63 -11.15
#